data_2bd72a8e4d951e2bd44dd1444bbe2366
#
_entry.id   2bd72a8e4d951e2bd44dd1444bbe2366
#
_cell.length_a   1.000
_cell.length_b   1.000
_cell.length_c   1.000
_cell.angle_alpha   90.00
_cell.angle_beta   90.00
_cell.angle_gamma   90.00
#
_symmetry.space_group_name_H-M   'P 1'
#
loop_
_entity.id
_entity.type
_entity.pdbx_description
1 polymer ?
#
loop_
_entity_poly.entity_id
_entity_poly.type
_entity_poly.pdbx_seq_one_letter_code
_entity_poly.pdbx_strand_id
1 'polypeptide(L)'
;FENKFFSDNNFLHFDWVSQNIIECQKILNNKSNHLNIFKTHSVRHKKFTNETVNAGFIYIVRDPRDIVVSFKNFSGKKFDEIINELIFQKKLMINTNGAKELLSTWDLHVQSWLNYNTVPRLIIKYEDLKLNPKEVVLNIKEFLNKIHKLKIDLSDQHIDKIIENTNFNNLSKLENQNGFDEATKYSKFFRSGKSNQWKDILSKTQVQLIENNLQTSMKYLNYI
;
A
#
# COMPACT_ATOMS: atom_id res chain seq x y z
N PHE A 1 14.90 8.72 12.58
CA PHE A 1 13.63 8.23 12.01
C PHE A 1 13.01 7.15 12.89
N GLU A 2 13.79 6.14 13.30
CA GLU A 2 13.32 5.02 14.14
C GLU A 2 12.75 5.47 15.49
N ASN A 3 13.39 6.41 16.18
CA ASN A 3 12.96 6.88 17.50
C ASN A 3 11.60 7.63 17.49
N LYS A 4 11.17 8.19 16.37
CA LYS A 4 9.87 8.85 16.24
C LYS A 4 8.68 7.87 16.23
N PHE A 5 8.90 6.61 15.84
CA PHE A 5 7.83 5.63 15.72
C PHE A 5 7.56 4.86 17.02
N PHE A 6 8.58 4.67 17.87
CA PHE A 6 8.55 3.73 18.99
C PHE A 6 8.71 4.36 20.37
N SER A 7 8.58 5.70 20.46
CA SER A 7 8.70 6.42 21.74
C SER A 7 7.52 6.23 22.71
N ASP A 8 6.41 5.66 22.25
CA ASP A 8 5.20 5.51 23.07
C ASP A 8 5.03 4.08 23.56
N ASN A 9 4.76 3.91 24.87
CA ASN A 9 4.57 2.63 25.57
C ASN A 9 3.46 1.72 24.98
N ASN A 10 2.66 2.22 24.04
CA ASN A 10 1.60 1.47 23.36
C ASN A 10 2.10 0.43 22.33
N PHE A 11 3.41 0.35 22.09
CA PHE A 11 4.00 -0.53 21.08
C PHE A 11 4.56 -1.85 21.62
N LEU A 12 4.47 -2.13 22.90
CA LEU A 12 4.98 -3.37 23.51
C LEU A 12 4.40 -4.65 22.88
N HIS A 13 3.17 -4.60 22.36
CA HIS A 13 2.55 -5.73 21.69
C HIS A 13 3.01 -5.90 20.21
N PHE A 14 3.67 -4.92 19.60
CA PHE A 14 4.18 -5.01 18.24
C PHE A 14 5.40 -5.91 18.11
N ASP A 15 6.24 -6.00 19.14
CA ASP A 15 7.44 -6.80 19.09
C ASP A 15 7.11 -8.29 18.86
N TRP A 16 6.06 -8.78 19.49
CA TRP A 16 5.63 -10.17 19.32
C TRP A 16 5.08 -10.44 17.90
N VAL A 17 4.24 -9.57 17.37
CA VAL A 17 3.68 -9.70 16.01
C VAL A 17 4.79 -9.62 14.97
N SER A 18 5.72 -8.67 15.12
CA SER A 18 6.81 -8.49 14.16
C SER A 18 7.79 -9.67 14.16
N GLN A 19 8.10 -10.22 15.32
CA GLN A 19 8.95 -11.42 15.42
C GLN A 19 8.31 -12.61 14.70
N ASN A 20 6.99 -12.82 14.89
CA ASN A 20 6.27 -13.89 14.21
C ASN A 20 6.24 -13.72 12.69
N ILE A 21 6.06 -12.48 12.18
CA ILE A 21 6.11 -12.22 10.74
C ILE A 21 7.49 -12.59 10.18
N ILE A 22 8.56 -12.17 10.83
CA ILE A 22 9.94 -12.49 10.41
C ILE A 22 10.19 -13.99 10.42
N GLU A 23 9.78 -14.69 11.46
CA GLU A 23 9.94 -16.14 11.55
C GLU A 23 9.11 -16.89 10.51
N CYS A 24 7.86 -16.48 10.25
CA CYS A 24 7.05 -17.04 9.18
C CYS A 24 7.70 -16.84 7.81
N GLN A 25 8.25 -15.66 7.54
CA GLN A 25 8.98 -15.38 6.29
C GLN A 25 10.20 -16.27 6.15
N LYS A 26 10.99 -16.49 7.23
CA LYS A 26 12.14 -17.40 7.21
C LYS A 26 11.70 -18.83 6.90
N ILE A 27 10.66 -19.33 7.59
CA ILE A 27 10.16 -20.70 7.40
C ILE A 27 9.68 -20.90 5.96
N LEU A 28 8.92 -19.95 5.40
CA LEU A 28 8.42 -20.03 4.04
C LEU A 28 9.56 -19.98 3.01
N ASN A 29 10.53 -19.10 3.20
CA ASN A 29 11.68 -19.00 2.31
C ASN A 29 12.58 -20.25 2.37
N ASN A 30 12.73 -20.87 3.54
CA ASN A 30 13.51 -22.12 3.69
C ASN A 30 12.79 -23.34 3.07
N LYS A 31 11.48 -23.32 2.96
CA LYS A 31 10.66 -24.40 2.36
C LYS A 31 10.46 -24.26 0.86
N SER A 32 10.81 -23.15 0.28
CA SER A 32 10.50 -22.81 -1.10
C SER A 32 11.77 -22.38 -1.84
N ASN A 33 12.00 -22.99 -3.00
CA ASN A 33 13.03 -22.55 -3.96
C ASN A 33 12.49 -21.43 -4.89
N HIS A 34 11.31 -20.88 -4.57
CA HIS A 34 10.63 -19.87 -5.37
C HIS A 34 10.62 -18.52 -4.67
N LEU A 35 10.42 -17.46 -5.45
CA LEU A 35 10.17 -16.12 -4.92
C LEU A 35 8.83 -16.10 -4.16
N ASN A 36 8.87 -15.76 -2.88
CA ASN A 36 7.67 -15.53 -2.09
C ASN A 36 7.31 -14.05 -2.12
N ILE A 37 6.03 -13.74 -2.34
CA ILE A 37 5.51 -12.37 -2.33
C ILE A 37 4.65 -12.19 -1.09
N PHE A 38 5.00 -11.20 -0.27
CA PHE A 38 4.26 -10.86 0.94
C PHE A 38 3.63 -9.46 0.79
N LYS A 39 2.35 -9.34 1.15
CA LYS A 39 1.64 -8.07 1.23
C LYS A 39 1.73 -7.52 2.65
N THR A 40 1.95 -6.22 2.79
CA THR A 40 1.87 -5.50 4.05
C THR A 40 1.29 -4.11 3.83
N HIS A 41 0.58 -3.60 4.83
CA HIS A 41 0.15 -2.20 4.91
C HIS A 41 0.96 -1.42 5.97
N SER A 42 1.91 -2.07 6.64
CA SER A 42 2.71 -1.42 7.66
C SER A 42 3.75 -0.46 7.05
N VAL A 43 4.10 0.56 7.82
CA VAL A 43 5.33 1.34 7.56
C VAL A 43 6.51 0.38 7.45
N ARG A 44 7.50 0.75 6.65
CA ARG A 44 8.76 0.01 6.63
C ARG A 44 9.50 0.24 7.94
N HIS A 45 9.79 -0.84 8.63
CA HIS A 45 10.60 -0.84 9.83
C HIS A 45 11.29 -2.19 9.99
N LYS A 46 12.52 -2.21 10.55
CA LYS A 46 13.32 -3.44 10.73
C LYS A 46 12.61 -4.56 11.51
N LYS A 47 11.64 -4.21 12.35
CA LYS A 47 10.81 -5.17 13.08
C LYS A 47 9.70 -5.80 12.22
N PHE A 48 9.35 -5.20 11.09
CA PHE A 48 8.29 -5.67 10.19
C PHE A 48 8.79 -6.16 8.84
N THR A 49 10.09 -5.99 8.58
CA THR A 49 10.70 -6.35 7.30
C THR A 49 11.94 -7.18 7.58
N ASN A 50 11.95 -8.41 7.08
CA ASN A 50 13.14 -9.25 7.19
C ASN A 50 14.18 -8.81 6.14
N GLU A 51 15.10 -7.96 6.56
CA GLU A 51 16.09 -7.34 5.67
C GLU A 51 17.10 -8.35 5.10
N THR A 52 17.33 -9.47 5.79
CA THR A 52 18.34 -10.46 5.35
C THR A 52 17.88 -11.33 4.20
N VAL A 53 16.57 -11.45 3.98
CA VAL A 53 15.97 -12.30 2.93
C VAL A 53 15.10 -11.50 1.97
N ASN A 54 15.03 -10.19 2.12
CA ASN A 54 14.23 -9.34 1.26
C ASN A 54 15.00 -9.01 -0.03
N ALA A 55 14.55 -9.55 -1.15
CA ALA A 55 15.16 -9.32 -2.46
C ALA A 55 14.80 -7.95 -3.06
N GLY A 56 13.70 -7.36 -2.64
CA GLY A 56 13.19 -6.07 -3.13
C GLY A 56 11.75 -5.83 -2.71
N PHE A 57 11.21 -4.67 -3.05
CA PHE A 57 9.80 -4.38 -2.78
C PHE A 57 9.15 -3.54 -3.88
N ILE A 58 7.84 -3.71 -4.00
CA ILE A 58 6.98 -2.86 -4.82
C ILE A 58 6.13 -2.02 -3.85
N TYR A 59 6.25 -0.70 -3.94
CA TYR A 59 5.49 0.24 -3.14
C TYR A 59 4.41 0.91 -3.98
N ILE A 60 3.14 0.63 -3.66
CA ILE A 60 2.01 1.26 -4.34
C ILE A 60 1.58 2.47 -3.51
N VAL A 61 1.65 3.65 -4.11
CA VAL A 61 1.27 4.92 -3.47
C VAL A 61 0.09 5.54 -4.20
N ARG A 62 -0.73 6.26 -3.47
CA ARG A 62 -1.90 6.97 -4.00
C ARG A 62 -1.94 8.39 -3.46
N ASP A 63 -2.55 9.31 -4.24
CA ASP A 63 -2.83 10.68 -3.81
C ASP A 63 -3.55 10.68 -2.45
N PRO A 64 -2.99 11.34 -1.40
CA PRO A 64 -3.56 11.33 -0.06
C PRO A 64 -4.97 11.92 -0.02
N ARG A 65 -5.30 12.85 -0.92
CA ARG A 65 -6.64 13.43 -1.03
C ARG A 65 -7.66 12.39 -1.50
N ASP A 66 -7.30 11.53 -2.44
CA ASP A 66 -8.13 10.40 -2.89
C ASP A 66 -8.18 9.27 -1.85
N ILE A 67 -7.12 9.10 -1.04
CA ILE A 67 -7.15 8.17 0.10
C ILE A 67 -8.22 8.59 1.10
N VAL A 68 -8.33 9.88 1.44
CA VAL A 68 -9.37 10.41 2.33
C VAL A 68 -10.77 10.07 1.81
N VAL A 69 -11.02 10.29 0.52
CA VAL A 69 -12.32 9.98 -0.11
C VAL A 69 -12.60 8.48 -0.09
N SER A 70 -11.61 7.65 -0.41
CA SER A 70 -11.75 6.20 -0.38
C SER A 70 -12.00 5.67 1.03
N PHE A 71 -11.21 6.16 1.99
CA PHE A 71 -11.26 5.67 3.36
C PHE A 71 -12.54 6.08 4.11
N LYS A 72 -13.13 7.23 3.77
CA LYS A 72 -14.46 7.64 4.26
C LYS A 72 -15.52 6.60 3.96
N ASN A 73 -15.56 6.10 2.73
CA ASN A 73 -16.51 5.07 2.35
C ASN A 73 -16.20 3.71 3.01
N PHE A 74 -14.91 3.38 3.12
CA PHE A 74 -14.45 2.14 3.72
C PHE A 74 -14.70 2.07 5.24
N SER A 75 -14.50 3.17 5.97
CA SER A 75 -14.55 3.21 7.44
C SER A 75 -15.86 3.76 8.01
N GLY A 76 -16.66 4.47 7.22
CA GLY A 76 -17.84 5.19 7.68
C GLY A 76 -17.54 6.46 8.48
N LYS A 77 -16.27 6.82 8.68
CA LYS A 77 -15.85 8.01 9.45
C LYS A 77 -16.12 9.30 8.69
N LYS A 78 -16.10 10.43 9.40
CA LYS A 78 -16.15 11.77 8.79
C LYS A 78 -14.83 12.14 8.12
N PHE A 79 -14.87 13.02 7.12
CA PHE A 79 -13.66 13.46 6.42
C PHE A 79 -12.62 14.07 7.35
N ASP A 80 -13.02 14.95 8.27
CA ASP A 80 -12.09 15.63 9.17
C ASP A 80 -11.39 14.67 10.15
N GLU A 81 -12.08 13.61 10.58
CA GLU A 81 -11.49 12.55 11.39
C GLU A 81 -10.41 11.81 10.60
N ILE A 82 -10.70 11.46 9.33
CA ILE A 82 -9.76 10.75 8.46
C ILE A 82 -8.57 11.62 8.11
N ILE A 83 -8.79 12.91 7.82
CA ILE A 83 -7.72 13.86 7.53
C ILE A 83 -6.80 14.01 8.74
N ASN A 84 -7.38 14.13 9.95
CA ASN A 84 -6.60 14.19 11.17
C ASN A 84 -5.78 12.91 11.41
N GLU A 85 -6.35 11.74 11.19
CA GLU A 85 -5.62 10.46 11.27
C GLU A 85 -4.48 10.41 10.23
N LEU A 86 -4.77 10.81 8.99
CA LEU A 86 -3.82 10.76 7.88
C LEU A 86 -2.58 11.65 8.12
N ILE A 87 -2.79 12.82 8.73
CA ILE A 87 -1.75 13.85 8.90
C ILE A 87 -1.04 13.72 10.24
N PHE A 88 -1.76 13.49 11.34
CA PHE A 88 -1.24 13.69 12.70
C PHE A 88 -1.19 12.44 13.55
N GLN A 89 -1.95 11.39 13.21
CA GLN A 89 -2.03 10.21 14.07
C GLN A 89 -1.21 9.05 13.54
N LYS A 90 -0.47 8.42 14.43
CA LYS A 90 0.17 7.13 14.18
C LYS A 90 -0.91 6.04 14.22
N LYS A 91 -1.58 5.83 13.11
CA LYS A 91 -2.70 4.90 13.02
C LYS A 91 -2.23 3.45 13.09
N LEU A 92 -2.84 2.72 14.00
CA LEU A 92 -2.80 1.28 14.06
C LEU A 92 -4.05 0.71 13.41
N MET A 93 -3.91 -0.26 12.53
CA MET A 93 -4.99 -1.04 11.96
C MET A 93 -4.94 -2.46 12.51
N ILE A 94 -6.11 -3.02 12.84
CA ILE A 94 -6.25 -4.43 13.19
C ILE A 94 -7.17 -5.02 12.14
N ASN A 95 -6.67 -5.99 11.37
CA ASN A 95 -7.48 -6.65 10.36
C ASN A 95 -8.44 -7.69 10.99
N THR A 96 -9.32 -8.27 10.18
CA THR A 96 -10.30 -9.26 10.62
C THR A 96 -9.69 -10.50 11.26
N ASN A 97 -8.44 -10.84 10.93
CA ASN A 97 -7.72 -11.98 11.47
C ASN A 97 -6.90 -11.61 12.74
N GLY A 98 -7.09 -10.41 13.29
CA GLY A 98 -6.37 -9.93 14.47
C GLY A 98 -4.92 -9.50 14.19
N ALA A 99 -4.45 -9.55 12.95
CA ALA A 99 -3.13 -9.06 12.61
C ALA A 99 -3.09 -7.53 12.74
N LYS A 100 -2.02 -7.05 13.37
CA LYS A 100 -1.83 -5.62 13.62
C LYS A 100 -0.88 -5.05 12.56
N GLU A 101 -1.28 -3.95 11.95
CA GLU A 101 -0.50 -3.21 10.97
C GLU A 101 -0.35 -1.76 11.41
N LEU A 102 0.86 -1.24 11.38
CA LEU A 102 1.15 0.14 11.73
C LEU A 102 1.16 1.00 10.46
N LEU A 103 0.07 1.68 10.19
CA LEU A 103 -0.03 2.59 9.05
C LEU A 103 0.74 3.89 9.27
N SER A 104 0.75 4.42 10.51
CA SER A 104 1.30 5.73 10.86
C SER A 104 0.59 6.87 10.10
N THR A 105 1.21 8.06 10.04
CA THR A 105 0.74 9.13 9.15
C THR A 105 1.14 8.82 7.71
N TRP A 106 0.43 9.37 6.73
CA TRP A 106 0.74 9.13 5.32
C TRP A 106 2.17 9.54 4.94
N ASP A 107 2.61 10.72 5.43
CA ASP A 107 3.96 11.22 5.16
C ASP A 107 5.05 10.30 5.73
N LEU A 108 4.91 9.88 6.98
CA LEU A 108 5.86 8.95 7.59
C LEU A 108 5.84 7.58 6.94
N HIS A 109 4.66 7.10 6.51
CA HIS A 109 4.54 5.85 5.77
C HIS A 109 5.31 5.93 4.45
N VAL A 110 5.05 6.96 3.65
CA VAL A 110 5.73 7.20 2.38
C VAL A 110 7.24 7.31 2.57
N GLN A 111 7.68 8.16 3.50
CA GLN A 111 9.11 8.35 3.76
C GLN A 111 9.80 7.09 4.25
N SER A 112 9.13 6.24 5.04
CA SER A 112 9.70 4.99 5.52
C SER A 112 10.09 4.05 4.38
N TRP A 113 9.28 3.97 3.34
CA TRP A 113 9.54 3.14 2.16
C TRP A 113 10.46 3.83 1.16
N LEU A 114 10.33 5.15 0.94
CA LEU A 114 11.18 5.90 0.02
C LEU A 114 12.64 5.98 0.50
N ASN A 115 12.87 6.05 1.80
CA ASN A 115 14.22 6.12 2.38
C ASN A 115 14.87 4.74 2.58
N TYR A 116 14.17 3.66 2.25
CA TYR A 116 14.72 2.31 2.34
C TYR A 116 15.52 1.98 1.08
N ASN A 117 16.84 2.10 1.17
CA ASN A 117 17.75 2.00 0.04
C ASN A 117 18.62 0.73 0.04
N THR A 118 18.43 -0.18 1.00
CA THR A 118 19.25 -1.39 1.14
C THR A 118 18.92 -2.49 0.13
N VAL A 119 17.74 -2.41 -0.50
CA VAL A 119 17.29 -3.34 -1.53
C VAL A 119 16.67 -2.60 -2.72
N PRO A 120 16.62 -3.22 -3.91
CA PRO A 120 15.91 -2.67 -5.06
C PRO A 120 14.45 -2.36 -4.76
N ARG A 121 13.93 -1.31 -5.39
CA ARG A 121 12.53 -0.91 -5.22
C ARG A 121 11.90 -0.54 -6.55
N LEU A 122 10.59 -0.75 -6.63
CA LEU A 122 9.71 -0.22 -7.67
C LEU A 122 8.59 0.56 -7.00
N ILE A 123 8.41 1.82 -7.38
CA ILE A 123 7.33 2.68 -6.89
C ILE A 123 6.29 2.80 -8.00
N ILE A 124 5.04 2.49 -7.68
CA ILE A 124 3.91 2.54 -8.60
C ILE A 124 2.88 3.50 -8.04
N LYS A 125 2.44 4.48 -8.81
CA LYS A 125 1.26 5.27 -8.46
C LYS A 125 0.00 4.48 -8.78
N TYR A 126 -0.98 4.55 -7.89
CA TYR A 126 -2.29 3.93 -8.11
C TYR A 126 -2.95 4.41 -9.41
N GLU A 127 -2.74 5.66 -9.73
CA GLU A 127 -3.24 6.31 -10.95
C GLU A 127 -2.70 5.64 -12.22
N ASP A 128 -1.41 5.24 -12.20
CA ASP A 128 -0.75 4.58 -13.34
C ASP A 128 -1.30 3.18 -13.60
N LEU A 129 -1.73 2.46 -12.55
CA LEU A 129 -2.43 1.17 -12.71
C LEU A 129 -3.68 1.27 -13.58
N LYS A 130 -4.26 2.47 -13.67
CA LYS A 130 -5.48 2.72 -14.44
C LYS A 130 -5.22 3.37 -15.77
N LEU A 131 -4.28 4.30 -15.81
CA LEU A 131 -3.99 5.08 -17.01
C LEU A 131 -3.08 4.32 -17.97
N ASN A 132 -2.10 3.60 -17.44
CA ASN A 132 -1.04 2.93 -18.19
C ASN A 132 -0.79 1.49 -17.69
N PRO A 133 -1.83 0.63 -17.61
CA PRO A 133 -1.69 -0.71 -17.01
C PRO A 133 -0.66 -1.58 -17.72
N LYS A 134 -0.51 -1.47 -19.04
CA LYS A 134 0.49 -2.22 -19.82
C LYS A 134 1.91 -1.85 -19.38
N GLU A 135 2.20 -0.56 -19.23
CA GLU A 135 3.50 -0.07 -18.77
C GLU A 135 3.80 -0.55 -17.35
N VAL A 136 2.81 -0.49 -16.45
CA VAL A 136 2.96 -0.99 -15.09
C VAL A 136 3.28 -2.49 -15.05
N VAL A 137 2.60 -3.30 -15.85
CA VAL A 137 2.89 -4.75 -15.96
C VAL A 137 4.32 -4.99 -16.46
N LEU A 138 4.77 -4.24 -17.47
CA LEU A 138 6.13 -4.33 -17.99
C LEU A 138 7.17 -3.93 -16.93
N ASN A 139 6.94 -2.84 -16.21
CA ASN A 139 7.83 -2.38 -15.15
C ASN A 139 7.94 -3.39 -14.00
N ILE A 140 6.84 -4.05 -13.63
CA ILE A 140 6.84 -5.13 -12.63
C ILE A 140 7.64 -6.33 -13.16
N LYS A 141 7.43 -6.75 -14.40
CA LYS A 141 8.19 -7.83 -15.05
C LYS A 141 9.70 -7.56 -15.02
N GLU A 142 10.10 -6.37 -15.45
CA GLU A 142 11.51 -5.97 -15.46
C GLU A 142 12.12 -5.93 -14.05
N PHE A 143 11.38 -5.39 -13.10
CA PHE A 143 11.78 -5.37 -11.70
C PHE A 143 12.00 -6.76 -11.13
N LEU A 144 11.05 -7.69 -11.33
CA LEU A 144 11.16 -9.09 -10.88
C LEU A 144 12.32 -9.82 -11.54
N ASN A 145 12.55 -9.63 -12.84
CA ASN A 145 13.69 -10.19 -13.55
C ASN A 145 15.03 -9.68 -12.98
N LYS A 146 15.08 -8.39 -12.60
CA LYS A 146 16.28 -7.77 -12.03
C LYS A 146 16.60 -8.31 -10.63
N ILE A 147 15.61 -8.42 -9.75
CA ILE A 147 15.87 -8.78 -8.35
C ILE A 147 16.12 -10.26 -8.11
N HIS A 148 15.62 -11.13 -8.96
CA HIS A 148 15.68 -12.59 -8.73
C HIS A 148 16.24 -13.37 -9.92
N LYS A 149 16.80 -12.67 -10.92
CA LYS A 149 17.28 -13.28 -12.17
C LYS A 149 16.24 -14.22 -12.81
N LEU A 150 14.96 -13.94 -12.55
CA LEU A 150 13.85 -14.62 -13.22
C LEU A 150 13.93 -14.29 -14.70
N LYS A 151 13.63 -15.25 -15.54
CA LYS A 151 13.46 -15.04 -16.98
C LYS A 151 11.98 -15.03 -17.29
N ILE A 152 11.25 -14.08 -16.68
CA ILE A 152 9.83 -13.90 -16.99
C ILE A 152 9.75 -13.33 -18.40
N ASP A 153 9.22 -14.13 -19.31
CA ASP A 153 8.88 -13.69 -20.65
C ASP A 153 7.36 -13.65 -20.78
N LEU A 154 6.83 -12.45 -21.10
CA LEU A 154 5.40 -12.22 -21.29
C LEU A 154 5.18 -11.78 -22.73
N SER A 155 4.44 -12.58 -23.49
CA SER A 155 3.91 -12.13 -24.78
C SER A 155 2.86 -11.03 -24.58
N ASP A 156 2.57 -10.25 -25.61
CA ASP A 156 1.50 -9.25 -25.56
C ASP A 156 0.15 -9.86 -25.12
N GLN A 157 -0.17 -11.06 -25.59
CA GLN A 157 -1.38 -11.79 -25.17
C GLN A 157 -1.43 -12.07 -23.66
N HIS A 158 -0.28 -12.42 -23.06
CA HIS A 158 -0.21 -12.61 -21.61
C HIS A 158 -0.43 -11.29 -20.86
N ILE A 159 0.15 -10.20 -21.36
CA ILE A 159 -0.01 -8.88 -20.78
C ILE A 159 -1.48 -8.44 -20.86
N ASP A 160 -2.10 -8.57 -22.02
CA ASP A 160 -3.51 -8.21 -22.23
C ASP A 160 -4.43 -9.03 -21.30
N LYS A 161 -4.17 -10.31 -21.14
CA LYS A 161 -4.92 -11.17 -20.20
C LYS A 161 -4.73 -10.78 -18.73
N ILE A 162 -3.52 -10.38 -18.34
CA ILE A 162 -3.27 -9.84 -17.00
C ILE A 162 -4.12 -8.58 -16.78
N ILE A 163 -4.08 -7.64 -17.73
CA ILE A 163 -4.83 -6.38 -17.64
C ILE A 163 -6.34 -6.65 -17.61
N GLU A 164 -6.84 -7.55 -18.44
CA GLU A 164 -8.24 -7.93 -18.46
C GLU A 164 -8.68 -8.54 -17.12
N ASN A 165 -7.93 -9.49 -16.59
CA ASN A 165 -8.28 -10.16 -15.35
C ASN A 165 -8.21 -9.24 -14.12
N THR A 166 -7.34 -8.24 -14.16
CA THR A 166 -7.11 -7.31 -13.04
C THR A 166 -7.81 -5.96 -13.21
N ASN A 167 -8.59 -5.76 -14.26
CA ASN A 167 -9.34 -4.52 -14.43
C ASN A 167 -10.45 -4.39 -13.38
N PHE A 168 -10.82 -3.14 -13.09
CA PHE A 168 -11.80 -2.82 -12.05
C PHE A 168 -13.15 -3.54 -12.23
N ASN A 169 -13.64 -3.65 -13.47
CA ASN A 169 -14.95 -4.26 -13.72
C ASN A 169 -14.96 -5.75 -13.39
N ASN A 170 -13.89 -6.47 -13.78
CA ASN A 170 -13.76 -7.89 -13.47
C ASN A 170 -13.57 -8.13 -11.98
N LEU A 171 -12.74 -7.34 -11.30
CA LEU A 171 -12.54 -7.44 -9.85
C LEU A 171 -13.83 -7.12 -9.09
N SER A 172 -14.55 -6.08 -9.47
CA SER A 172 -15.85 -5.74 -8.87
C SER A 172 -16.91 -6.82 -9.11
N LYS A 173 -16.91 -7.45 -10.30
CA LYS A 173 -17.80 -8.59 -10.60
C LYS A 173 -17.46 -9.80 -9.72
N LEU A 174 -16.18 -10.12 -9.56
CA LEU A 174 -15.73 -11.21 -8.69
C LEU A 174 -16.10 -10.98 -7.23
N GLU A 175 -15.93 -9.75 -6.71
CA GLU A 175 -16.39 -9.39 -5.37
C GLU A 175 -17.89 -9.57 -5.20
N ASN A 176 -18.70 -9.21 -6.22
CA ASN A 176 -20.15 -9.39 -6.18
C ASN A 176 -20.57 -10.87 -6.15
N GLN A 177 -19.78 -11.75 -6.76
CA GLN A 177 -20.08 -13.18 -6.85
C GLN A 177 -19.59 -13.96 -5.63
N ASN A 178 -18.39 -13.65 -5.15
CA ASN A 178 -17.66 -14.48 -4.19
C ASN A 178 -17.44 -13.78 -2.83
N GLY A 179 -17.77 -12.48 -2.73
CA GLY A 179 -17.32 -11.65 -1.61
C GLY A 179 -15.85 -11.26 -1.74
N PHE A 180 -15.37 -10.47 -0.79
CA PHE A 180 -13.96 -10.09 -0.67
C PHE A 180 -13.61 -9.86 0.79
N ASP A 181 -12.55 -10.51 1.27
CA ASP A 181 -12.19 -10.52 2.70
C ASP A 181 -11.87 -9.13 3.28
N GLU A 182 -11.43 -8.20 2.42
CA GLU A 182 -11.13 -6.82 2.83
C GLU A 182 -12.35 -5.88 2.68
N ALA A 183 -13.52 -6.38 2.24
CA ALA A 183 -14.73 -5.57 2.23
C ALA A 183 -15.20 -5.27 3.66
N THR A 184 -15.86 -4.13 3.86
CA THR A 184 -16.38 -3.72 5.17
C THR A 184 -17.90 -3.69 5.15
N LYS A 185 -18.51 -3.61 6.33
CA LYS A 185 -19.96 -3.41 6.43
C LYS A 185 -20.45 -2.07 5.82
N TYR A 186 -19.53 -1.14 5.56
CA TYR A 186 -19.87 0.18 5.04
C TYR A 186 -19.75 0.27 3.53
N SER A 187 -18.87 -0.54 2.91
CA SER A 187 -18.60 -0.45 1.47
C SER A 187 -17.98 -1.73 0.93
N LYS A 188 -18.32 -2.04 -0.32
CA LYS A 188 -17.52 -2.95 -1.13
C LYS A 188 -16.10 -2.40 -1.30
N PHE A 189 -15.15 -3.31 -1.44
CA PHE A 189 -13.75 -2.95 -1.66
C PHE A 189 -13.57 -2.30 -3.04
N PHE A 190 -14.09 -2.96 -4.10
CA PHE A 190 -14.07 -2.43 -5.47
C PHE A 190 -15.27 -1.53 -5.74
N ARG A 191 -15.37 -0.40 -5.01
CA ARG A 191 -16.52 0.51 -5.06
C ARG A 191 -16.56 1.41 -6.31
N SER A 192 -15.45 2.06 -6.64
CA SER A 192 -15.42 3.11 -7.68
C SER A 192 -14.22 3.02 -8.61
N GLY A 193 -13.04 2.72 -8.09
CA GLY A 193 -11.81 2.63 -8.85
C GLY A 193 -11.41 3.92 -9.57
N LYS A 194 -11.96 5.09 -9.21
CA LYS A 194 -11.69 6.39 -9.86
C LYS A 194 -10.55 7.13 -9.14
N SER A 195 -9.79 7.89 -9.91
CA SER A 195 -8.80 8.85 -9.41
C SER A 195 -9.34 10.26 -9.50
N ASN A 196 -8.74 11.20 -8.75
CA ASN A 196 -9.14 12.61 -8.69
C ASN A 196 -10.56 12.88 -8.17
N GLN A 197 -11.17 11.94 -7.47
CA GLN A 197 -12.51 12.13 -6.87
C GLN A 197 -12.52 13.26 -5.83
N TRP A 198 -11.37 13.51 -5.20
CA TRP A 198 -11.22 14.55 -4.19
C TRP A 198 -11.59 15.96 -4.71
N LYS A 199 -11.42 16.22 -6.00
CA LYS A 199 -11.69 17.52 -6.62
C LYS A 199 -13.15 17.95 -6.50
N ASP A 200 -14.06 16.98 -6.55
CA ASP A 200 -15.50 17.20 -6.48
C ASP A 200 -16.09 17.00 -5.07
N ILE A 201 -15.30 16.38 -4.18
CA ILE A 201 -15.83 15.88 -2.89
C ILE A 201 -15.28 16.64 -1.69
N LEU A 202 -13.97 16.96 -1.68
CA LEU A 202 -13.35 17.65 -0.57
C LEU A 202 -13.53 19.17 -0.67
N SER A 203 -13.74 19.84 0.45
CA SER A 203 -13.75 21.30 0.49
C SER A 203 -12.34 21.87 0.24
N LYS A 204 -12.28 23.12 -0.21
CA LYS A 204 -10.99 23.82 -0.41
C LYS A 204 -10.15 23.84 0.88
N THR A 205 -10.77 24.03 2.03
CA THR A 205 -10.09 24.03 3.35
C THR A 205 -9.48 22.66 3.65
N GLN A 206 -10.21 21.56 3.38
CA GLN A 206 -9.70 20.19 3.57
C GLN A 206 -8.52 19.90 2.66
N VAL A 207 -8.61 20.29 1.39
CA VAL A 207 -7.52 20.15 0.42
C VAL A 207 -6.28 20.91 0.88
N GLN A 208 -6.43 22.19 1.24
CA GLN A 208 -5.31 23.01 1.75
C GLN A 208 -4.68 22.43 3.01
N LEU A 209 -5.47 21.90 3.93
CA LEU A 209 -4.96 21.26 5.14
C LEU A 209 -4.09 20.05 4.81
N ILE A 210 -4.52 19.19 3.88
CA ILE A 210 -3.75 18.02 3.43
C ILE A 210 -2.46 18.48 2.74
N GLU A 211 -2.56 19.37 1.75
CA GLU A 211 -1.43 19.81 0.94
C GLU A 211 -0.36 20.53 1.78
N ASN A 212 -0.75 21.40 2.70
CA ASN A 212 0.19 22.13 3.55
C ASN A 212 0.96 21.19 4.50
N ASN A 213 0.31 20.17 5.05
CA ASN A 213 0.94 19.26 5.99
C ASN A 213 1.72 18.12 5.33
N LEU A 214 1.38 17.73 4.10
CA LEU A 214 2.00 16.61 3.38
C LEU A 214 2.84 17.07 2.17
N GLN A 215 3.13 18.37 2.09
CA GLN A 215 3.74 19.03 0.92
C GLN A 215 5.02 18.32 0.44
N THR A 216 5.91 17.94 1.34
CA THR A 216 7.21 17.37 0.99
C THR A 216 7.06 16.06 0.21
N SER A 217 6.32 15.11 0.74
CA SER A 217 6.11 13.83 0.07
C SER A 217 5.21 13.96 -1.16
N MET A 218 4.21 14.86 -1.12
CA MET A 218 3.36 15.12 -2.28
C MET A 218 4.14 15.71 -3.46
N LYS A 219 5.05 16.67 -3.22
CA LYS A 219 5.96 17.20 -4.26
C LYS A 219 6.89 16.14 -4.79
N TYR A 220 7.53 15.36 -3.90
CA TYR A 220 8.43 14.29 -4.32
C TYR A 220 7.74 13.29 -5.25
N LEU A 221 6.47 13.00 -4.99
CA LEU A 221 5.65 12.09 -5.76
C LEU A 221 4.89 12.77 -6.92
N ASN A 222 5.11 14.07 -7.17
CA ASN A 222 4.42 14.85 -8.22
C ASN A 222 2.88 14.78 -8.12
N TYR A 223 2.34 14.98 -6.92
CA TYR A 223 0.90 15.18 -6.68
C TYR A 223 0.53 16.67 -6.61
N ILE A 224 1.50 17.53 -6.34
CA ILE A 224 1.41 19.01 -6.35
C ILE A 224 2.70 19.60 -6.89
#